data_7ca349ca91a1147b104af825c9f43979
#
_entry.id   7ca349ca91a1147b104af825c9f43979
#
_cell.length_a   1.000
_cell.length_b   1.000
_cell.length_c   1.000
_cell.angle_alpha   90.00
_cell.angle_beta   90.00
_cell.angle_gamma   90.00
#
_symmetry.space_group_name_H-M   'P 1'
#
loop_
_entity.id
_entity.type
_entity.pdbx_description
1 polymer ?
#
loop_
_entity_poly.entity_id
_entity_poly.type
_entity_poly.pdbx_seq_one_letter_code
_entity_poly.pdbx_strand_id
1 'polypeptide(L)'
;MDINLTDIWVYLAETPLLWLTLTLAVYLPADWLYRRTNALPLFNPVLLAIIGLVLLLLATGTPYATYFDGAQFVHCLRGPATVALAIPLYTYSATLKRMLVPLVGALLVGAVTGVVSAIGIGQLVGLSDVTLRSLAPKSITTPIAMGISEQVGGLPSLTAVIVILTGIVGATIAQEVLSVTRIRESSIRGFAIGLAAHGIGTARAFQMDAEAGAFSGLAMGLNGAVTAIIVPLIVSLML
;
A
#
# COMPACT_ATOMS: atom_id res chain seq x y z
N MET A 1 21.86 43.24 2.44
CA MET A 1 21.68 41.89 2.99
C MET A 1 21.07 41.05 1.86
N ASP A 2 21.95 40.45 1.03
CA ASP A 2 21.49 39.67 -0.11
C ASP A 2 20.95 38.35 0.44
N ILE A 3 19.63 38.27 0.50
CA ILE A 3 18.95 37.04 0.93
C ILE A 3 19.12 36.03 -0.20
N ASN A 4 20.00 35.06 0.02
CA ASN A 4 20.22 33.98 -0.93
C ASN A 4 19.06 32.98 -0.82
N LEU A 5 18.43 32.63 -1.94
CA LEU A 5 17.34 31.64 -1.99
C LEU A 5 17.73 30.30 -1.35
N THR A 6 19.01 29.96 -1.43
CA THR A 6 19.57 28.75 -0.82
C THR A 6 19.48 28.78 0.71
N ASP A 7 19.77 29.94 1.34
CA ASP A 7 19.73 30.12 2.80
C ASP A 7 18.27 30.04 3.31
N ILE A 8 17.34 30.63 2.55
CA ILE A 8 15.90 30.52 2.85
C ILE A 8 15.45 29.06 2.78
N TRP A 9 15.91 28.33 1.76
CA TRP A 9 15.55 26.91 1.60
C TRP A 9 16.08 26.07 2.76
N VAL A 10 17.34 26.24 3.16
CA VAL A 10 17.95 25.52 4.29
C VAL A 10 17.14 25.76 5.56
N TYR A 11 16.80 27.01 5.87
CA TYR A 11 15.99 27.33 7.04
C TYR A 11 14.58 26.73 7.00
N LEU A 12 13.92 26.77 5.86
CA LEU A 12 12.58 26.21 5.68
C LEU A 12 12.60 24.66 5.72
N ALA A 13 13.63 24.04 5.17
CA ALA A 13 13.77 22.57 5.13
C ALA A 13 13.90 21.93 6.52
N GLU A 14 14.35 22.70 7.53
CA GLU A 14 14.37 22.26 8.93
C GLU A 14 12.99 22.32 9.59
N THR A 15 11.99 22.95 8.94
CA THR A 15 10.65 23.08 9.54
C THR A 15 9.75 21.90 9.13
N PRO A 16 9.21 21.12 10.10
CA PRO A 16 8.30 20.01 9.81
C PRO A 16 7.07 20.43 8.99
N LEU A 17 6.61 21.65 9.17
CA LEU A 17 5.42 22.19 8.51
C LEU A 17 5.62 22.34 6.99
N LEU A 18 6.84 22.61 6.53
CA LEU A 18 7.16 22.70 5.11
C LEU A 18 6.87 21.36 4.43
N TRP A 19 7.38 20.26 4.97
CA TRP A 19 7.28 18.94 4.34
C TRP A 19 5.85 18.41 4.35
N LEU A 20 5.08 18.67 5.41
CA LEU A 20 3.65 18.40 5.43
C LEU A 20 2.94 19.18 4.32
N THR A 21 3.21 20.48 4.22
CA THR A 21 2.58 21.35 3.22
C THR A 21 2.96 20.93 1.80
N LEU A 22 4.23 20.61 1.54
CA LEU A 22 4.70 20.15 0.23
C LEU A 22 4.10 18.78 -0.13
N THR A 23 3.97 17.87 0.83
CA THR A 23 3.31 16.57 0.58
C THR A 23 1.86 16.78 0.12
N LEU A 24 1.12 17.66 0.81
CA LEU A 24 -0.25 17.99 0.42
C LEU A 24 -0.30 18.76 -0.91
N ALA A 25 0.61 19.72 -1.12
CA ALA A 25 0.68 20.52 -2.34
C ALA A 25 1.00 19.69 -3.60
N VAL A 26 1.74 18.59 -3.45
CA VAL A 26 2.00 17.64 -4.55
C VAL A 26 0.84 16.65 -4.72
N TYR A 27 0.22 16.22 -3.62
CA TYR A 27 -0.88 15.24 -3.68
C TYR A 27 -2.17 15.84 -4.25
N LEU A 28 -2.55 17.06 -3.87
CA LEU A 28 -3.82 17.65 -4.30
C LEU A 28 -3.94 17.84 -5.83
N PRO A 29 -2.92 18.35 -6.55
CA PRO A 29 -2.95 18.41 -8.00
C PRO A 29 -2.98 17.01 -8.65
N ALA A 30 -2.29 16.03 -8.06
CA ALA A 30 -2.31 14.66 -8.53
C ALA A 30 -3.72 14.04 -8.41
N ASP A 31 -4.40 14.24 -7.29
CA ASP A 31 -5.79 13.79 -7.08
C ASP A 31 -6.76 14.52 -8.01
N TRP A 32 -6.59 15.84 -8.20
CA TRP A 32 -7.38 16.60 -9.15
C TRP A 32 -7.22 16.09 -10.59
N LEU A 33 -5.98 15.83 -11.02
CA LEU A 33 -5.69 15.28 -12.34
C LEU A 33 -6.32 13.90 -12.53
N TYR A 34 -6.19 13.03 -11.51
CA TYR A 34 -6.80 11.71 -11.51
C TYR A 34 -8.31 11.76 -11.68
N ARG A 35 -9.00 12.62 -10.92
CA ARG A 35 -10.46 12.81 -11.04
C ARG A 35 -10.84 13.37 -12.42
N ARG A 36 -10.05 14.27 -12.98
CA ARG A 36 -10.32 14.87 -14.30
C ARG A 36 -10.11 13.92 -15.46
N THR A 37 -9.27 12.89 -15.29
CA THR A 37 -8.99 11.87 -16.30
C THR A 37 -9.88 10.62 -16.16
N ASN A 38 -11.06 10.75 -15.55
CA ASN A 38 -11.98 9.64 -15.27
C ASN A 38 -11.32 8.47 -14.52
N ALA A 39 -10.49 8.80 -13.57
CA ALA A 39 -9.78 7.83 -12.71
C ALA A 39 -8.89 6.87 -13.50
N LEU A 40 -8.23 7.35 -14.55
CA LEU A 40 -7.27 6.54 -15.31
C LEU A 40 -6.15 6.06 -14.38
N PRO A 41 -5.87 4.76 -14.34
CA PRO A 41 -4.92 4.16 -13.39
C PRO A 41 -3.49 4.72 -13.49
N LEU A 42 -3.09 5.14 -14.69
CA LEU A 42 -1.78 5.74 -14.94
C LEU A 42 -1.56 7.05 -14.15
N PHE A 43 -2.65 7.78 -13.88
CA PHE A 43 -2.64 9.01 -13.08
C PHE A 43 -2.96 8.75 -11.61
N ASN A 44 -2.65 7.54 -11.08
CA ASN A 44 -2.84 7.24 -9.66
C ASN A 44 -2.21 8.35 -8.79
N PRO A 45 -2.99 9.02 -7.91
CA PRO A 45 -2.52 10.19 -7.18
C PRO A 45 -1.35 9.88 -6.22
N VAL A 46 -1.31 8.65 -5.69
CA VAL A 46 -0.18 8.21 -4.84
C VAL A 46 1.09 8.06 -5.67
N LEU A 47 1.00 7.46 -6.85
CA LEU A 47 2.14 7.33 -7.77
C LEU A 47 2.68 8.69 -8.19
N LEU A 48 1.80 9.59 -8.64
CA LEU A 48 2.20 10.93 -9.06
C LEU A 48 2.78 11.76 -7.91
N ALA A 49 2.22 11.64 -6.71
CA ALA A 49 2.74 12.31 -5.53
C ALA A 49 4.14 11.78 -5.13
N ILE A 50 4.36 10.47 -5.19
CA ILE A 50 5.69 9.89 -4.94
C ILE A 50 6.69 10.41 -5.98
N ILE A 51 6.36 10.36 -7.27
CA ILE A 51 7.23 10.87 -8.33
C ILE A 51 7.53 12.36 -8.11
N GLY A 52 6.51 13.18 -7.86
CA GLY A 52 6.67 14.61 -7.62
C GLY A 52 7.56 14.92 -6.42
N LEU A 53 7.37 14.22 -5.30
CA LEU A 53 8.21 14.39 -4.11
C LEU A 53 9.65 13.93 -4.35
N VAL A 54 9.85 12.78 -5.00
CA VAL A 54 11.19 12.29 -5.34
C VAL A 54 11.93 13.31 -6.24
N LEU A 55 11.26 13.81 -7.28
CA LEU A 55 11.85 14.84 -8.15
C LEU A 55 12.17 16.13 -7.39
N LEU A 56 11.31 16.55 -6.47
CA LEU A 56 11.55 17.71 -5.62
C LEU A 56 12.79 17.51 -4.73
N LEU A 57 12.89 16.36 -4.06
CA LEU A 57 14.04 16.06 -3.18
C LEU A 57 15.34 15.99 -3.97
N LEU A 58 15.33 15.38 -5.16
CA LEU A 58 16.49 15.32 -6.05
C LEU A 58 16.90 16.72 -6.55
N ALA A 59 15.93 17.54 -6.96
CA ALA A 59 16.19 18.90 -7.45
C ALA A 59 16.72 19.84 -6.37
N THR A 60 16.29 19.65 -5.13
CA THR A 60 16.73 20.49 -3.98
C THR A 60 17.96 19.89 -3.26
N GLY A 61 18.40 18.68 -3.62
CA GLY A 61 19.48 18.00 -2.91
C GLY A 61 19.14 17.63 -1.46
N THR A 62 17.85 17.59 -1.10
CA THR A 62 17.42 17.35 0.28
C THR A 62 17.46 15.86 0.60
N PRO A 63 18.14 15.44 1.70
CA PRO A 63 18.14 14.05 2.13
C PRO A 63 16.74 13.57 2.51
N TYR A 64 16.42 12.30 2.21
CA TYR A 64 15.13 11.71 2.59
C TYR A 64 14.84 11.77 4.09
N ALA A 65 15.87 11.65 4.94
CA ALA A 65 15.73 11.75 6.39
C ALA A 65 15.12 13.11 6.80
N THR A 66 15.63 14.21 6.26
CA THR A 66 15.12 15.57 6.52
C THR A 66 13.66 15.72 6.09
N TYR A 67 13.30 15.19 4.92
CA TYR A 67 11.90 15.13 4.47
C TYR A 67 11.03 14.33 5.45
N PHE A 68 11.49 13.13 5.84
CA PHE A 68 10.71 12.22 6.67
C PHE A 68 10.47 12.77 8.08
N ASP A 69 11.44 13.46 8.66
CA ASP A 69 11.30 14.11 9.98
C ASP A 69 10.17 15.14 9.98
N GLY A 70 9.99 15.87 8.88
CA GLY A 70 8.87 16.79 8.73
C GLY A 70 7.55 16.10 8.33
N ALA A 71 7.62 15.08 7.49
CA ALA A 71 6.44 14.35 7.03
C ALA A 71 5.87 13.35 8.06
N GLN A 72 6.52 13.14 9.21
CA GLN A 72 6.06 12.20 10.25
C GLN A 72 4.65 12.50 10.78
N PHE A 73 4.15 13.74 10.68
CA PHE A 73 2.76 14.07 11.01
C PHE A 73 1.75 13.31 10.13
N VAL A 74 2.04 13.14 8.84
CA VAL A 74 1.24 12.29 7.94
C VAL A 74 1.29 10.84 8.42
N HIS A 75 2.44 10.40 8.92
CA HIS A 75 2.62 9.06 9.47
C HIS A 75 1.79 8.84 10.74
N CYS A 76 1.72 9.83 11.63
CA CYS A 76 0.88 9.79 12.84
C CYS A 76 -0.61 9.68 12.50
N LEU A 77 -1.08 10.34 11.44
CA LEU A 77 -2.48 10.28 11.00
C LEU A 77 -2.90 8.89 10.49
N ARG A 78 -1.97 8.01 10.15
CA ARG A 78 -2.26 6.64 9.70
C ARG A 78 -2.94 5.80 10.79
N GLY A 79 -2.56 5.98 12.06
CA GLY A 79 -3.20 5.27 13.18
C GLY A 79 -4.70 5.58 13.26
N PRO A 80 -5.10 6.83 13.50
CA PRO A 80 -6.51 7.23 13.51
C PRO A 80 -7.26 6.88 12.21
N ALA A 81 -6.63 7.05 11.04
CA ALA A 81 -7.24 6.68 9.76
C ALA A 81 -7.52 5.17 9.69
N THR A 82 -6.60 4.32 10.15
CA THR A 82 -6.80 2.87 10.19
C THR A 82 -7.93 2.49 11.15
N VAL A 83 -8.02 3.13 12.32
CA VAL A 83 -9.12 2.91 13.29
C VAL A 83 -10.44 3.37 12.67
N ALA A 84 -10.47 4.48 11.96
CA ALA A 84 -11.67 4.99 11.28
C ALA A 84 -12.23 4.01 10.24
N LEU A 85 -11.44 3.08 9.69
CA LEU A 85 -11.93 2.00 8.81
C LEU A 85 -12.89 1.03 9.53
N ALA A 86 -12.87 1.00 10.87
CA ALA A 86 -13.83 0.22 11.64
C ALA A 86 -15.28 0.77 11.57
N ILE A 87 -15.44 2.08 11.33
CA ILE A 87 -16.76 2.71 11.28
C ILE A 87 -17.61 2.16 10.13
N PRO A 88 -17.19 2.21 8.86
CA PRO A 88 -17.96 1.60 7.78
C PRO A 88 -18.08 0.09 7.94
N LEU A 89 -17.06 -0.60 8.47
CA LEU A 89 -17.14 -2.04 8.73
C LEU A 89 -18.24 -2.39 9.74
N TYR A 90 -18.43 -1.57 10.77
CA TYR A 90 -19.53 -1.74 11.73
C TYR A 90 -20.89 -1.63 11.05
N THR A 91 -21.05 -0.69 10.11
CA THR A 91 -22.27 -0.52 9.32
C THR A 91 -22.64 -1.80 8.55
N TYR A 92 -21.64 -2.52 8.03
CA TYR A 92 -21.81 -3.78 7.27
C TYR A 92 -21.65 -5.04 8.13
N SER A 93 -21.75 -4.92 9.46
CA SER A 93 -21.52 -6.04 10.39
C SER A 93 -22.44 -7.25 10.17
N ALA A 94 -23.69 -7.04 9.73
CA ALA A 94 -24.61 -8.12 9.39
C ALA A 94 -24.13 -8.92 8.17
N THR A 95 -23.68 -8.25 7.12
CA THR A 95 -23.08 -8.89 5.93
C THR A 95 -21.79 -9.63 6.31
N LEU A 96 -20.94 -9.00 7.13
CA LEU A 96 -19.71 -9.61 7.62
C LEU A 96 -19.98 -10.93 8.38
N LYS A 97 -20.92 -10.92 9.32
CA LYS A 97 -21.26 -12.13 10.09
C LYS A 97 -21.75 -13.27 9.20
N ARG A 98 -22.57 -12.95 8.19
CA ARG A 98 -23.07 -13.93 7.22
C ARG A 98 -21.98 -14.52 6.35
N MET A 99 -20.95 -13.72 6.01
CA MET A 99 -19.85 -14.09 5.10
C MET A 99 -18.59 -14.53 5.84
N LEU A 100 -18.60 -14.67 7.16
CA LEU A 100 -17.40 -14.90 7.96
C LEU A 100 -16.61 -16.14 7.48
N VAL A 101 -17.30 -17.27 7.28
CA VAL A 101 -16.65 -18.53 6.87
C VAL A 101 -16.03 -18.41 5.47
N PRO A 102 -16.75 -17.96 4.42
CA PRO A 102 -16.13 -17.78 3.12
C PRO A 102 -15.00 -16.71 3.11
N LEU A 103 -15.10 -15.65 3.91
CA LEU A 103 -14.04 -14.64 4.01
C LEU A 103 -12.77 -15.19 4.65
N VAL A 104 -12.89 -15.99 5.73
CA VAL A 104 -11.73 -16.65 6.34
C VAL A 104 -11.10 -17.64 5.37
N GLY A 105 -11.89 -18.44 4.68
CA GLY A 105 -11.39 -19.35 3.63
C GLY A 105 -10.66 -18.60 2.51
N ALA A 106 -11.26 -17.52 1.99
CA ALA A 106 -10.66 -16.68 0.96
C ALA A 106 -9.36 -16.00 1.44
N LEU A 107 -9.32 -15.55 2.71
CA LEU A 107 -8.13 -14.97 3.34
C LEU A 107 -6.96 -15.97 3.34
N LEU A 108 -7.19 -17.16 3.88
CA LEU A 108 -6.14 -18.18 4.00
C LEU A 108 -5.63 -18.63 2.63
N VAL A 109 -6.55 -19.00 1.74
CA VAL A 109 -6.19 -19.42 0.37
C VAL A 109 -5.50 -18.30 -0.38
N GLY A 110 -6.01 -17.07 -0.31
CA GLY A 110 -5.44 -15.92 -0.99
C GLY A 110 -4.07 -15.52 -0.44
N ALA A 111 -3.87 -15.53 0.89
CA ALA A 111 -2.59 -15.25 1.51
C ALA A 111 -1.52 -16.28 1.10
N VAL A 112 -1.84 -17.59 1.20
CA VAL A 112 -0.93 -18.67 0.78
C VAL A 112 -0.62 -18.55 -0.70
N THR A 113 -1.64 -18.41 -1.55
CA THR A 113 -1.45 -18.28 -3.01
C THR A 113 -0.59 -17.07 -3.35
N GLY A 114 -0.80 -15.93 -2.67
CA GLY A 114 -0.03 -14.71 -2.87
C GLY A 114 1.47 -14.90 -2.59
N VAL A 115 1.81 -15.59 -1.51
CA VAL A 115 3.20 -15.86 -1.11
C VAL A 115 3.82 -16.95 -2.00
N VAL A 116 3.15 -18.09 -2.14
CA VAL A 116 3.68 -19.24 -2.92
C VAL A 116 3.88 -18.87 -4.38
N SER A 117 2.90 -18.17 -4.99
CA SER A 117 3.05 -17.74 -6.39
C SER A 117 4.17 -16.71 -6.57
N ALA A 118 4.34 -15.80 -5.61
CA ALA A 118 5.42 -14.82 -5.68
C ALA A 118 6.80 -15.48 -5.63
N ILE A 119 7.01 -16.38 -4.68
CA ILE A 119 8.27 -17.14 -4.56
C ILE A 119 8.45 -18.05 -5.78
N GLY A 120 7.44 -18.84 -6.14
CA GLY A 120 7.53 -19.78 -7.25
C GLY A 120 7.82 -19.13 -8.60
N ILE A 121 7.12 -18.03 -8.93
CA ILE A 121 7.41 -17.26 -10.15
C ILE A 121 8.81 -16.65 -10.08
N GLY A 122 9.20 -16.10 -8.92
CA GLY A 122 10.52 -15.53 -8.73
C GLY A 122 11.65 -16.56 -8.92
N GLN A 123 11.46 -17.80 -8.42
CA GLN A 123 12.40 -18.91 -8.64
C GLN A 123 12.50 -19.28 -10.13
N LEU A 124 11.37 -19.35 -10.83
CA LEU A 124 11.34 -19.65 -12.28
C LEU A 124 12.07 -18.60 -13.11
N VAL A 125 12.06 -17.33 -12.68
CA VAL A 125 12.76 -16.23 -13.34
C VAL A 125 14.24 -16.14 -12.89
N GLY A 126 14.65 -16.93 -11.89
CA GLY A 126 16.04 -16.96 -11.42
C GLY A 126 16.41 -15.84 -10.45
N LEU A 127 15.45 -15.34 -9.66
CA LEU A 127 15.74 -14.35 -8.63
C LEU A 127 16.59 -14.96 -7.49
N SER A 128 17.45 -14.14 -6.89
CA SER A 128 18.24 -14.57 -5.74
C SER A 128 17.36 -14.82 -4.50
N ASP A 129 17.80 -15.68 -3.58
CA ASP A 129 17.07 -16.00 -2.34
C ASP A 129 16.73 -14.76 -1.53
N VAL A 130 17.64 -13.80 -1.43
CA VAL A 130 17.41 -12.53 -0.72
C VAL A 130 16.26 -11.76 -1.37
N THR A 131 16.19 -11.74 -2.71
CA THR A 131 15.10 -11.09 -3.44
C THR A 131 13.78 -11.83 -3.24
N LEU A 132 13.79 -13.16 -3.26
CA LEU A 132 12.60 -14.00 -3.02
C LEU A 132 12.03 -13.78 -1.62
N ARG A 133 12.89 -13.74 -0.59
CA ARG A 133 12.54 -13.41 0.80
C ARG A 133 11.94 -12.00 0.92
N SER A 134 12.48 -11.04 0.18
CA SER A 134 11.96 -9.67 0.13
C SER A 134 10.61 -9.58 -0.58
N LEU A 135 10.37 -10.42 -1.58
CA LEU A 135 9.15 -10.48 -2.38
C LEU A 135 7.99 -11.18 -1.65
N ALA A 136 8.30 -12.14 -0.78
CA ALA A 136 7.31 -12.98 -0.12
C ALA A 136 6.17 -12.17 0.56
N PRO A 137 6.42 -11.12 1.37
CA PRO A 137 5.39 -10.37 2.05
C PRO A 137 4.78 -9.21 1.21
N LYS A 138 4.86 -9.23 -0.13
CA LYS A 138 4.52 -8.10 -1.01
C LYS A 138 3.09 -7.58 -0.93
N SER A 139 2.13 -8.41 -0.49
CA SER A 139 0.68 -8.11 -0.56
C SER A 139 0.12 -7.48 0.72
N ILE A 140 0.96 -7.17 1.70
CA ILE A 140 0.57 -6.54 2.96
C ILE A 140 1.13 -5.12 3.09
N THR A 141 0.77 -4.41 4.16
CA THR A 141 1.24 -3.02 4.37
C THR A 141 2.75 -2.95 4.56
N THR A 142 3.38 -1.92 4.00
CA THR A 142 4.84 -1.75 3.97
C THR A 142 5.53 -1.97 5.32
N PRO A 143 5.07 -1.39 6.45
CA PRO A 143 5.76 -1.59 7.74
C PRO A 143 5.77 -3.04 8.21
N ILE A 144 4.65 -3.75 8.05
CA ILE A 144 4.54 -5.16 8.43
C ILE A 144 5.41 -6.01 7.49
N ALA A 145 5.36 -5.74 6.19
CA ALA A 145 6.15 -6.45 5.20
C ALA A 145 7.66 -6.29 5.42
N MET A 146 8.11 -5.08 5.74
CA MET A 146 9.53 -4.81 6.04
C MET A 146 10.01 -5.60 7.26
N GLY A 147 9.23 -5.62 8.35
CA GLY A 147 9.58 -6.38 9.55
C GLY A 147 9.63 -7.89 9.30
N ILE A 148 8.67 -8.44 8.54
CA ILE A 148 8.69 -9.86 8.16
C ILE A 148 9.89 -10.16 7.27
N SER A 149 10.15 -9.30 6.27
CA SER A 149 11.29 -9.46 5.35
C SER A 149 12.62 -9.51 6.11
N GLU A 150 12.83 -8.63 7.08
CA GLU A 150 14.00 -8.62 7.94
C GLU A 150 14.16 -9.93 8.71
N GLN A 151 13.07 -10.42 9.32
CA GLN A 151 13.06 -11.68 10.08
C GLN A 151 13.42 -12.90 9.23
N VAL A 152 13.02 -12.92 7.96
CA VAL A 152 13.29 -14.07 7.07
C VAL A 152 14.57 -13.90 6.24
N GLY A 153 15.37 -12.85 6.49
CA GLY A 153 16.63 -12.60 5.78
C GLY A 153 16.49 -11.95 4.41
N GLY A 154 15.41 -11.22 4.17
CA GLY A 154 15.24 -10.34 3.01
C GLY A 154 15.81 -8.93 3.24
N LEU A 155 15.62 -8.04 2.28
CA LEU A 155 16.02 -6.63 2.33
C LEU A 155 14.78 -5.75 2.54
N PRO A 156 14.59 -5.12 3.74
CA PRO A 156 13.42 -4.29 4.03
C PRO A 156 13.20 -3.15 3.03
N SER A 157 14.26 -2.50 2.56
CA SER A 157 14.18 -1.43 1.57
C SER A 157 13.65 -1.92 0.22
N LEU A 158 14.11 -3.08 -0.25
CA LEU A 158 13.60 -3.72 -1.46
C LEU A 158 12.13 -4.13 -1.29
N THR A 159 11.80 -4.71 -0.14
CA THR A 159 10.42 -5.07 0.22
C THR A 159 9.50 -3.85 0.17
N ALA A 160 9.92 -2.70 0.69
CA ALA A 160 9.12 -1.48 0.64
C ALA A 160 8.78 -1.06 -0.80
N VAL A 161 9.76 -1.10 -1.70
CA VAL A 161 9.55 -0.80 -3.13
C VAL A 161 8.59 -1.79 -3.77
N ILE A 162 8.79 -3.09 -3.54
CA ILE A 162 7.95 -4.16 -4.10
C ILE A 162 6.50 -4.04 -3.60
N VAL A 163 6.29 -3.75 -2.32
CA VAL A 163 4.96 -3.53 -1.73
C VAL A 163 4.26 -2.37 -2.40
N ILE A 164 4.93 -1.22 -2.53
CA ILE A 164 4.36 -0.03 -3.18
C ILE A 164 3.97 -0.35 -4.63
N LEU A 165 4.86 -0.98 -5.40
CA LEU A 165 4.57 -1.38 -6.78
C LEU A 165 3.40 -2.37 -6.85
N THR A 166 3.35 -3.36 -5.95
CA THR A 166 2.23 -4.30 -5.87
C THR A 166 0.90 -3.58 -5.62
N GLY A 167 0.88 -2.62 -4.71
CA GLY A 167 -0.29 -1.81 -4.42
C GLY A 167 -0.75 -0.97 -5.61
N ILE A 168 0.18 -0.31 -6.30
CA ILE A 168 -0.10 0.50 -7.49
C ILE A 168 -0.65 -0.38 -8.61
N VAL A 169 0.03 -1.46 -8.96
CA VAL A 169 -0.42 -2.40 -10.00
C VAL A 169 -1.79 -2.97 -9.64
N GLY A 170 -1.95 -3.47 -8.41
CA GLY A 170 -3.21 -4.04 -7.95
C GLY A 170 -4.37 -3.03 -7.98
N ALA A 171 -4.18 -1.81 -7.49
CA ALA A 171 -5.20 -0.76 -7.55
C ALA A 171 -5.55 -0.37 -9.01
N THR A 172 -4.59 -0.48 -9.91
CA THR A 172 -4.73 -0.15 -11.33
C THR A 172 -5.58 -1.18 -12.07
N ILE A 173 -5.25 -2.47 -11.93
CA ILE A 173 -5.88 -3.53 -12.73
C ILE A 173 -7.06 -4.23 -12.03
N ALA A 174 -7.30 -3.91 -10.73
CA ALA A 174 -8.30 -4.62 -9.93
C ALA A 174 -9.69 -4.59 -10.56
N GLN A 175 -10.10 -3.44 -11.10
CA GLN A 175 -11.44 -3.24 -11.64
C GLN A 175 -11.66 -4.08 -12.91
N GLU A 176 -10.65 -4.14 -13.76
CA GLU A 176 -10.64 -4.91 -15.00
C GLU A 176 -10.68 -6.42 -14.70
N VAL A 177 -9.80 -6.88 -13.80
CA VAL A 177 -9.75 -8.29 -13.40
C VAL A 177 -11.09 -8.73 -12.79
N LEU A 178 -11.65 -7.95 -11.88
CA LEU A 178 -12.94 -8.26 -11.25
C LEU A 178 -14.11 -8.20 -12.24
N SER A 179 -14.02 -7.36 -13.25
CA SER A 179 -15.03 -7.28 -14.31
C SER A 179 -14.98 -8.48 -15.25
N VAL A 180 -13.77 -8.90 -15.64
CA VAL A 180 -13.57 -10.12 -16.48
C VAL A 180 -14.02 -11.37 -15.73
N THR A 181 -13.76 -11.47 -14.43
CA THR A 181 -14.22 -12.57 -13.58
C THR A 181 -15.70 -12.50 -13.22
N ARG A 182 -16.41 -11.44 -13.65
CA ARG A 182 -17.84 -11.21 -13.41
C ARG A 182 -18.24 -11.13 -11.94
N ILE A 183 -17.29 -10.80 -11.06
CA ILE A 183 -17.55 -10.56 -9.63
C ILE A 183 -18.19 -9.18 -9.49
N ARG A 184 -19.44 -9.15 -9.00
CA ARG A 184 -20.24 -7.91 -8.90
C ARG A 184 -20.46 -7.43 -7.48
N GLU A 185 -20.43 -8.31 -6.49
CA GLU A 185 -20.67 -7.96 -5.09
C GLU A 185 -19.55 -7.08 -4.53
N SER A 186 -19.92 -5.92 -3.99
CA SER A 186 -18.99 -4.92 -3.45
C SER A 186 -18.13 -5.46 -2.32
N SER A 187 -18.71 -6.23 -1.39
CA SER A 187 -17.99 -6.90 -0.31
C SER A 187 -16.88 -7.83 -0.81
N ILE A 188 -17.17 -8.65 -1.82
CA ILE A 188 -16.19 -9.60 -2.39
C ILE A 188 -15.11 -8.84 -3.17
N ARG A 189 -15.50 -7.85 -3.97
CA ARG A 189 -14.57 -7.00 -4.71
C ARG A 189 -13.61 -6.28 -3.77
N GLY A 190 -14.16 -5.65 -2.74
CA GLY A 190 -13.37 -4.96 -1.72
C GLY A 190 -12.40 -5.91 -1.03
N PHE A 191 -12.87 -7.06 -0.58
CA PHE A 191 -12.04 -8.03 0.12
C PHE A 191 -10.88 -8.53 -0.76
N ALA A 192 -11.13 -8.86 -2.02
CA ALA A 192 -10.08 -9.27 -2.95
C ALA A 192 -9.04 -8.17 -3.19
N ILE A 193 -9.47 -6.91 -3.33
CA ILE A 193 -8.57 -5.77 -3.51
C ILE A 193 -7.69 -5.57 -2.26
N GLY A 194 -8.29 -5.59 -1.08
CA GLY A 194 -7.54 -5.40 0.18
C GLY A 194 -6.52 -6.49 0.44
N LEU A 195 -6.86 -7.74 0.09
CA LEU A 195 -5.99 -8.89 0.21
C LEU A 195 -4.79 -8.82 -0.74
N ALA A 196 -4.98 -8.36 -1.96
CA ALA A 196 -3.94 -8.33 -2.99
C ALA A 196 -3.09 -7.04 -2.98
N ALA A 197 -3.72 -5.88 -2.71
CA ALA A 197 -3.15 -4.55 -2.93
C ALA A 197 -3.15 -3.64 -1.69
N HIS A 198 -3.37 -4.23 -0.52
CA HIS A 198 -3.27 -3.59 0.80
C HIS A 198 -3.86 -2.16 0.87
N GLY A 199 -3.16 -1.19 1.50
CA GLY A 199 -3.67 0.17 1.72
C GLY A 199 -3.92 0.97 0.45
N ILE A 200 -3.08 0.84 -0.59
CA ILE A 200 -3.28 1.53 -1.88
C ILE A 200 -4.53 0.98 -2.57
N GLY A 201 -4.71 -0.34 -2.55
CA GLY A 201 -5.93 -0.97 -3.04
C GLY A 201 -7.17 -0.59 -2.23
N THR A 202 -7.04 -0.48 -0.91
CA THR A 202 -8.15 -0.06 -0.02
C THR A 202 -8.62 1.36 -0.35
N ALA A 203 -7.69 2.29 -0.59
CA ALA A 203 -8.04 3.63 -1.05
C ALA A 203 -8.82 3.59 -2.38
N ARG A 204 -8.42 2.72 -3.31
CA ARG A 204 -9.15 2.50 -4.57
C ARG A 204 -10.54 1.89 -4.35
N ALA A 205 -10.65 0.93 -3.43
CA ALA A 205 -11.93 0.30 -3.10
C ALA A 205 -12.95 1.30 -2.54
N PHE A 206 -12.53 2.23 -1.68
CA PHE A 206 -13.38 3.34 -1.20
C PHE A 206 -13.87 4.28 -2.30
N GLN A 207 -13.10 4.43 -3.39
CA GLN A 207 -13.53 5.21 -4.56
C GLN A 207 -14.60 4.48 -5.39
N MET A 208 -14.72 3.16 -5.24
CA MET A 208 -15.79 2.38 -5.89
C MET A 208 -17.11 2.54 -5.13
N ASP A 209 -17.11 2.17 -3.86
CA ASP A 209 -18.19 2.36 -2.90
C ASP A 209 -17.73 2.11 -1.46
N ALA A 210 -18.55 2.52 -0.49
CA ALA A 210 -18.24 2.43 0.94
C ALA A 210 -18.15 0.98 1.44
N GLU A 211 -18.94 0.05 0.89
CA GLU A 211 -18.91 -1.37 1.27
C GLU A 211 -17.61 -2.03 0.79
N ALA A 212 -17.25 -1.82 -0.47
CA ALA A 212 -15.98 -2.31 -1.01
C ALA A 212 -14.79 -1.78 -0.19
N GLY A 213 -14.79 -0.50 0.16
CA GLY A 213 -13.78 0.10 1.03
C GLY A 213 -13.68 -0.56 2.39
N ALA A 214 -14.83 -0.78 3.07
CA ALA A 214 -14.89 -1.42 4.38
C ALA A 214 -14.32 -2.85 4.36
N PHE A 215 -14.75 -3.67 3.41
CA PHE A 215 -14.28 -5.05 3.28
C PHE A 215 -12.81 -5.12 2.82
N SER A 216 -12.34 -4.14 2.05
CA SER A 216 -10.92 -4.01 1.68
C SER A 216 -10.05 -3.68 2.90
N GLY A 217 -10.48 -2.75 3.75
CA GLY A 217 -9.79 -2.42 4.99
C GLY A 217 -9.69 -3.63 5.94
N LEU A 218 -10.78 -4.41 6.06
CA LEU A 218 -10.79 -5.65 6.81
C LEU A 218 -9.78 -6.66 6.27
N ALA A 219 -9.83 -6.93 4.95
CA ALA A 219 -8.92 -7.87 4.30
C ALA A 219 -7.46 -7.46 4.46
N MET A 220 -7.16 -6.18 4.29
CA MET A 220 -5.82 -5.62 4.50
C MET A 220 -5.28 -5.91 5.90
N GLY A 221 -6.09 -5.63 6.94
CA GLY A 221 -5.69 -5.85 8.33
C GLY A 221 -5.49 -7.32 8.66
N LEU A 222 -6.45 -8.17 8.28
CA LEU A 222 -6.38 -9.62 8.51
C LEU A 222 -5.22 -10.26 7.73
N ASN A 223 -5.00 -9.84 6.48
CA ASN A 223 -3.90 -10.35 5.67
C ASN A 223 -2.53 -10.01 6.26
N GLY A 224 -2.39 -8.83 6.85
CA GLY A 224 -1.17 -8.47 7.59
C GLY A 224 -0.87 -9.46 8.71
N ALA A 225 -1.87 -9.79 9.53
CA ALA A 225 -1.72 -10.73 10.66
C ALA A 225 -1.43 -12.18 10.17
N VAL A 226 -2.20 -12.65 9.19
CA VAL A 226 -2.04 -14.01 8.64
C VAL A 226 -0.71 -14.18 7.92
N THR A 227 -0.30 -13.20 7.12
CA THR A 227 0.97 -13.22 6.37
C THR A 227 2.17 -13.20 7.31
N ALA A 228 2.08 -12.53 8.46
CA ALA A 228 3.15 -12.53 9.47
C ALA A 228 3.45 -13.95 10.00
N ILE A 229 2.46 -14.83 10.02
CA ILE A 229 2.62 -16.22 10.42
C ILE A 229 3.02 -17.10 9.24
N ILE A 230 2.39 -16.90 8.08
CA ILE A 230 2.54 -17.77 6.91
C ILE A 230 3.89 -17.59 6.22
N VAL A 231 4.40 -16.36 6.08
CA VAL A 231 5.65 -16.11 5.33
C VAL A 231 6.85 -16.82 5.92
N PRO A 232 7.14 -16.74 7.24
CA PRO A 232 8.26 -17.49 7.81
C PRO A 232 8.15 -19.00 7.55
N LEU A 233 6.94 -19.57 7.64
CA LEU A 233 6.71 -21.00 7.40
C LEU A 233 6.94 -21.37 5.93
N ILE A 234 6.38 -20.60 4.99
CA ILE A 234 6.53 -20.88 3.56
C ILE A 234 7.99 -20.68 3.11
N VAL A 235 8.64 -19.62 3.57
CA VAL A 235 10.05 -19.36 3.27
C VAL A 235 10.94 -20.51 3.76
N SER A 236 10.72 -21.03 4.97
CA SER A 236 11.49 -22.17 5.48
C SER A 236 11.25 -23.48 4.72
N LEU A 237 10.14 -23.61 4.00
CA LEU A 237 9.81 -24.81 3.20
C LEU A 237 10.26 -24.70 1.74
N MET A 238 10.36 -23.48 1.21
CA MET A 238 10.63 -23.26 -0.22
C MET A 238 12.03 -22.71 -0.51
N LEU A 239 12.71 -22.10 0.48
CA LEU A 239 14.02 -21.45 0.38
C LEU A 239 14.97 -21.93 1.47
#